data_6c9db24d9fa8770781f6eb25aa911ad6
#
_entry.id   6c9db24d9fa8770781f6eb25aa911ad6
#
_cell.length_a   1.000
_cell.length_b   1.000
_cell.length_c   1.000
_cell.angle_alpha   90.00
_cell.angle_beta   90.00
_cell.angle_gamma   90.00
#
_symmetry.space_group_name_H-M   'P 1'
#
loop_
_entity.id
_entity.type
_entity.pdbx_description
1 polymer ?
#
loop_
_entity_poly.entity_id
_entity_poly.type
_entity_poly.pdbx_seq_one_letter_code
_entity_poly.pdbx_strand_id
1 'polypeptide(L)'
;MKKLNLKKFDLKIKIKDNKRLIFDCIRNSYFHLTKEEWVRQNVIQTLINEYDIPKSKISVEKGFKINSLNKRFDIVVFNSENKINLLVECKSYDVQINQKTIDQILIYNKEIKSEFLFVTNGLKHIFLKFDKNIPIIIDNLPDYNSL
;
A
#
# COMPACT_ATOMS: atom_id res chain seq x y z
N MET A 1 -1.78 -17.54 9.02
CA MET A 1 -0.96 -16.48 8.41
C MET A 1 0.08 -15.98 9.39
N LYS A 2 1.21 -15.53 8.88
CA LYS A 2 2.32 -15.04 9.72
C LYS A 2 1.92 -13.73 10.43
N LYS A 3 2.37 -13.58 11.68
CA LYS A 3 2.27 -12.31 12.40
C LYS A 3 3.17 -11.28 11.70
N LEU A 4 2.61 -10.12 11.39
CA LEU A 4 3.33 -9.02 10.77
C LEU A 4 3.85 -8.04 11.82
N ASN A 5 4.81 -7.21 11.43
CA ASN A 5 5.32 -6.10 12.23
C ASN A 5 4.41 -4.87 12.06
N LEU A 6 3.11 -5.09 12.23
CA LEU A 6 2.04 -4.11 12.19
C LEU A 6 1.11 -4.38 13.38
N LYS A 7 0.30 -3.40 13.73
CA LYS A 7 -0.74 -3.60 14.74
C LYS A 7 -1.69 -4.69 14.29
N LYS A 8 -2.17 -5.50 15.24
CA LYS A 8 -3.11 -6.57 14.95
C LYS A 8 -4.51 -6.00 14.70
N PHE A 9 -5.14 -6.43 13.62
CA PHE A 9 -6.51 -6.09 13.27
C PHE A 9 -7.36 -7.34 13.09
N ASP A 10 -8.64 -7.22 13.32
CA ASP A 10 -9.63 -8.27 13.12
C ASP A 10 -10.07 -8.28 11.64
N LEU A 11 -9.43 -9.13 10.85
CA LEU A 11 -9.72 -9.26 9.42
C LEU A 11 -10.74 -10.39 9.18
N LYS A 12 -11.74 -10.11 8.35
CA LYS A 12 -12.78 -11.09 8.03
C LYS A 12 -12.23 -12.11 7.03
N ILE A 13 -12.12 -13.36 7.47
CA ILE A 13 -11.69 -14.49 6.64
C ILE A 13 -12.81 -15.51 6.59
N LYS A 14 -13.02 -16.08 5.41
CA LYS A 14 -13.96 -17.22 5.23
C LYS A 14 -13.33 -18.29 4.36
N ILE A 15 -13.90 -19.50 4.43
CA ILE A 15 -13.55 -20.62 3.56
C ILE A 15 -14.72 -20.85 2.61
N LYS A 16 -14.42 -20.91 1.32
CA LYS A 16 -15.39 -21.27 0.28
C LYS A 16 -14.67 -22.15 -0.75
N ASP A 17 -15.27 -23.28 -1.11
CA ASP A 17 -14.74 -24.24 -2.09
C ASP A 17 -13.27 -24.63 -1.78
N ASN A 18 -12.99 -24.95 -0.51
CA ASN A 18 -11.67 -25.27 0.03
C ASN A 18 -10.60 -24.16 -0.14
N LYS A 19 -11.03 -22.93 -0.42
CA LYS A 19 -10.15 -21.77 -0.57
C LYS A 19 -10.39 -20.77 0.55
N ARG A 20 -9.29 -20.24 1.09
CA ARG A 20 -9.35 -19.15 2.08
C ARG A 20 -9.49 -17.83 1.37
N LEU A 21 -10.47 -17.04 1.80
CA LEU A 21 -10.75 -15.71 1.24
C LEU A 21 -10.70 -14.68 2.37
N ILE A 22 -10.21 -13.49 2.05
CA ILE A 22 -10.14 -12.34 2.95
C ILE A 22 -10.97 -11.20 2.40
N PHE A 23 -11.67 -10.51 3.28
CA PHE A 23 -12.52 -9.38 2.91
C PHE A 23 -11.70 -8.09 2.80
N ASP A 24 -11.87 -7.39 1.68
CA ASP A 24 -11.32 -6.06 1.44
C ASP A 24 -12.43 -5.02 1.65
N CYS A 25 -12.27 -4.15 2.64
CA CYS A 25 -13.26 -3.14 2.98
C CYS A 25 -13.27 -1.93 2.04
N ILE A 26 -12.26 -1.80 1.17
CA ILE A 26 -12.20 -0.75 0.13
C ILE A 26 -12.90 -1.23 -1.14
N ARG A 27 -12.52 -2.42 -1.63
CA ARG A 27 -13.15 -3.04 -2.81
C ARG A 27 -14.51 -3.66 -2.52
N ASN A 28 -14.88 -3.75 -1.22
CA ASN A 28 -16.12 -4.34 -0.71
C ASN A 28 -16.37 -5.76 -1.24
N SER A 29 -15.35 -6.58 -1.25
CA SER A 29 -15.40 -7.94 -1.81
C SER A 29 -14.38 -8.86 -1.14
N TYR A 30 -14.52 -10.17 -1.39
CA TYR A 30 -13.59 -11.18 -0.90
C TYR A 30 -12.59 -11.56 -1.99
N PHE A 31 -11.33 -11.67 -1.61
CA PHE A 31 -10.23 -12.05 -2.47
C PHE A 31 -9.49 -13.26 -1.92
N HIS A 32 -8.78 -13.98 -2.77
CA HIS A 32 -7.92 -15.08 -2.33
C HIS A 32 -6.93 -14.62 -1.28
N LEU A 33 -6.88 -15.34 -0.16
CA LEU A 33 -5.94 -15.07 0.92
C LEU A 33 -4.55 -15.60 0.54
N THR A 34 -3.83 -14.84 -0.26
CA THR A 34 -2.41 -15.03 -0.51
C THR A 34 -1.57 -14.35 0.58
N LYS A 35 -0.28 -14.66 0.64
CA LYS A 35 0.65 -13.99 1.56
C LYS A 35 0.74 -12.49 1.29
N GLU A 36 0.69 -12.07 0.02
CA GLU A 36 0.70 -10.67 -0.37
C GLU A 36 -0.63 -9.98 -0.04
N GLU A 37 -1.78 -10.63 -0.31
CA GLU A 37 -3.09 -10.09 0.06
C GLU A 37 -3.22 -9.94 1.59
N TRP A 38 -2.63 -10.87 2.36
CA TRP A 38 -2.55 -10.74 3.81
C TRP A 38 -1.82 -9.46 4.24
N VAL A 39 -0.67 -9.18 3.62
CA VAL A 39 0.08 -7.94 3.87
C VAL A 39 -0.75 -6.73 3.47
N ARG A 40 -1.32 -6.73 2.26
CA ARG A 40 -2.14 -5.62 1.74
C ARG A 40 -3.30 -5.27 2.67
N GLN A 41 -4.07 -6.26 3.14
CA GLN A 41 -5.22 -6.01 4.00
C GLN A 41 -4.80 -5.45 5.38
N ASN A 42 -3.69 -5.94 5.94
CA ASN A 42 -3.16 -5.37 7.18
C ASN A 42 -2.66 -3.92 6.98
N VAL A 43 -2.05 -3.62 5.84
CA VAL A 43 -1.63 -2.25 5.50
C VAL A 43 -2.84 -1.33 5.34
N ILE A 44 -3.89 -1.76 4.64
CA ILE A 44 -5.13 -0.98 4.52
C ILE A 44 -5.69 -0.61 5.90
N GLN A 45 -5.77 -1.59 6.81
CA GLN A 45 -6.24 -1.33 8.18
C GLN A 45 -5.30 -0.38 8.95
N THR A 46 -3.99 -0.49 8.75
CA THR A 46 -3.01 0.42 9.33
C THR A 46 -3.24 1.85 8.84
N LEU A 47 -3.42 2.04 7.54
CA LEU A 47 -3.68 3.36 6.95
C LEU A 47 -4.96 4.00 7.51
N ILE A 48 -6.02 3.21 7.66
CA ILE A 48 -7.29 3.69 8.19
C ILE A 48 -7.21 4.02 9.69
N ASN A 49 -6.62 3.13 10.48
CA ASN A 49 -6.73 3.20 11.95
C ASN A 49 -5.55 3.90 12.64
N GLU A 50 -4.36 3.90 12.02
CA GLU A 50 -3.16 4.50 12.60
C GLU A 50 -2.83 5.87 11.97
N TYR A 51 -3.23 6.08 10.71
CA TYR A 51 -2.97 7.33 9.97
C TYR A 51 -4.24 8.13 9.65
N ASP A 52 -5.39 7.69 10.15
CA ASP A 52 -6.70 8.36 9.99
C ASP A 52 -7.11 8.62 8.54
N ILE A 53 -6.66 7.78 7.62
CA ILE A 53 -6.99 7.93 6.20
C ILE A 53 -8.42 7.47 5.95
N PRO A 54 -9.31 8.35 5.43
CA PRO A 54 -10.68 7.96 5.10
C PRO A 54 -10.70 6.88 4.02
N LYS A 55 -11.56 5.88 4.18
CA LYS A 55 -11.74 4.81 3.17
C LYS A 55 -12.02 5.35 1.77
N SER A 56 -12.75 6.45 1.67
CA SER A 56 -13.08 7.11 0.40
C SER A 56 -11.87 7.69 -0.33
N LYS A 57 -10.73 7.83 0.35
CA LYS A 57 -9.46 8.33 -0.22
C LYS A 57 -8.49 7.22 -0.60
N ILE A 58 -8.85 5.95 -0.32
CA ILE A 58 -8.02 4.78 -0.62
C ILE A 58 -8.55 4.09 -1.88
N SER A 59 -7.66 3.80 -2.82
CA SER A 59 -7.93 2.96 -3.99
C SER A 59 -6.99 1.76 -3.99
N VAL A 60 -7.51 0.58 -4.30
CA VAL A 60 -6.74 -0.67 -4.30
C VAL A 60 -6.58 -1.16 -5.73
N GLU A 61 -5.37 -1.59 -6.09
CA GLU A 61 -4.99 -2.06 -7.42
C GLU A 61 -5.33 -1.07 -8.54
N LYS A 62 -5.13 0.23 -8.27
CA LYS A 62 -5.36 1.26 -9.27
C LYS A 62 -4.31 1.22 -10.38
N GLY A 63 -4.79 1.14 -11.62
CA GLY A 63 -3.96 1.15 -12.81
C GLY A 63 -3.61 2.56 -13.29
N PHE A 64 -2.39 2.68 -13.81
CA PHE A 64 -1.88 3.88 -14.47
C PHE A 64 -1.20 3.49 -15.78
N LYS A 65 -1.29 4.36 -16.78
CA LYS A 65 -0.51 4.24 -18.00
C LYS A 65 0.73 5.12 -17.88
N ILE A 66 1.90 4.46 -17.82
CA ILE A 66 3.19 5.13 -17.66
C ILE A 66 4.07 4.71 -18.84
N ASN A 67 4.49 5.69 -19.67
CA ASN A 67 5.31 5.44 -20.88
C ASN A 67 4.73 4.32 -21.77
N SER A 68 3.42 4.35 -22.03
CA SER A 68 2.66 3.34 -22.79
C SER A 68 2.56 1.96 -22.11
N LEU A 69 3.10 1.78 -20.90
CA LEU A 69 2.97 0.58 -20.10
C LEU A 69 1.85 0.73 -19.06
N ASN A 70 1.10 -0.34 -18.86
CA ASN A 70 0.11 -0.41 -17.79
C ASN A 70 0.79 -0.85 -16.50
N LYS A 71 0.72 -0.02 -15.45
CA LYS A 71 1.23 -0.32 -14.11
C LYS A 71 0.10 -0.20 -13.10
N ARG A 72 -0.03 -1.17 -12.19
CA ARG A 72 -0.93 -1.12 -11.04
C ARG A 72 -0.13 -0.97 -9.77
N PHE A 73 -0.61 -0.10 -8.88
CA PHE A 73 -0.11 -0.01 -7.52
C PHE A 73 -1.07 -0.70 -6.56
N ASP A 74 -0.53 -1.31 -5.53
CA ASP A 74 -1.32 -2.05 -4.54
C ASP A 74 -2.32 -1.15 -3.84
N ILE A 75 -1.87 0.00 -3.36
CA ILE A 75 -2.72 0.98 -2.69
C ILE A 75 -2.30 2.38 -3.12
N VAL A 76 -3.29 3.21 -3.42
CA VAL A 76 -3.12 4.62 -3.73
C VAL A 76 -3.97 5.44 -2.77
N VAL A 77 -3.41 6.48 -2.20
CA VAL A 77 -4.13 7.41 -1.33
C VAL A 77 -4.19 8.79 -1.98
N PHE A 78 -5.40 9.34 -2.02
CA PHE A 78 -5.65 10.70 -2.51
C PHE A 78 -5.77 11.66 -1.33
N ASN A 79 -5.20 12.86 -1.46
CA ASN A 79 -5.37 13.91 -0.47
C ASN A 79 -6.75 14.58 -0.57
N SER A 80 -7.01 15.60 0.25
CA SER A 80 -8.27 16.34 0.26
C SER A 80 -8.60 17.04 -1.07
N GLU A 81 -7.59 17.33 -1.89
CA GLU A 81 -7.74 17.90 -3.22
C GLU A 81 -7.87 16.84 -4.33
N ASN A 82 -8.03 15.57 -3.97
CA ASN A 82 -8.09 14.43 -4.88
C ASN A 82 -6.83 14.25 -5.76
N LYS A 83 -5.70 14.70 -5.28
CA LYS A 83 -4.38 14.40 -5.88
C LYS A 83 -3.79 13.18 -5.23
N ILE A 84 -3.05 12.39 -5.99
CA ILE A 84 -2.31 11.24 -5.45
C ILE A 84 -1.23 11.75 -4.51
N ASN A 85 -1.27 11.28 -3.27
CA ASN A 85 -0.34 11.74 -2.24
C ASN A 85 0.53 10.63 -1.66
N LEU A 86 0.03 9.39 -1.69
CA LEU A 86 0.76 8.22 -1.24
C LEU A 86 0.58 7.06 -2.22
N LEU A 87 1.68 6.45 -2.60
CA LEU A 87 1.70 5.15 -3.27
C LEU A 87 2.22 4.09 -2.31
N VAL A 88 1.56 2.95 -2.28
CA VAL A 88 1.97 1.79 -1.48
C VAL A 88 2.22 0.60 -2.38
N GLU A 89 3.36 -0.05 -2.18
CA GLU A 89 3.70 -1.33 -2.79
C GLU A 89 3.87 -2.39 -1.70
N CYS A 90 3.04 -3.42 -1.78
CA CYS A 90 3.08 -4.56 -0.88
C CYS A 90 3.79 -5.73 -1.53
N LYS A 91 4.61 -6.43 -0.77
CA LYS A 91 5.21 -7.70 -1.14
C LYS A 91 4.78 -8.78 -0.15
N SER A 92 4.81 -10.01 -0.59
CA SER A 92 4.62 -11.16 0.29
C SER A 92 5.63 -11.14 1.44
N TYR A 93 5.23 -11.54 2.64
CA TYR A 93 6.08 -11.50 3.83
C TYR A 93 7.30 -12.45 3.78
N ASP A 94 7.37 -13.33 2.82
CA ASP A 94 8.53 -14.20 2.56
C ASP A 94 9.44 -13.68 1.43
N VAL A 95 9.13 -12.52 0.87
CA VAL A 95 9.93 -11.84 -0.16
C VAL A 95 10.68 -10.68 0.48
N GLN A 96 11.98 -10.60 0.26
CA GLN A 96 12.79 -9.47 0.71
C GLN A 96 12.56 -8.25 -0.18
N ILE A 97 12.48 -7.08 0.46
CA ILE A 97 12.49 -5.81 -0.26
C ILE A 97 13.95 -5.49 -0.58
N ASN A 98 14.26 -5.40 -1.87
CA ASN A 98 15.62 -5.09 -2.35
C ASN A 98 15.66 -3.72 -3.03
N GLN A 99 16.88 -3.26 -3.34
CA GLN A 99 17.11 -1.97 -3.99
C GLN A 99 16.42 -1.88 -5.36
N LYS A 100 16.36 -2.98 -6.11
CA LYS A 100 15.71 -3.04 -7.42
C LYS A 100 14.22 -2.70 -7.34
N THR A 101 13.51 -3.19 -6.32
CA THR A 101 12.10 -2.86 -6.06
C THR A 101 11.93 -1.37 -5.81
N ILE A 102 12.78 -0.78 -4.98
CA ILE A 102 12.76 0.66 -4.68
C ILE A 102 13.05 1.48 -5.92
N ASP A 103 14.09 1.14 -6.67
CA ASP A 103 14.46 1.86 -7.90
C ASP A 103 13.34 1.86 -8.92
N GLN A 104 12.65 0.74 -9.08
CA GLN A 104 11.52 0.62 -10.00
C GLN A 104 10.35 1.53 -9.59
N ILE A 105 10.01 1.58 -8.31
CA ILE A 105 8.95 2.46 -7.80
C ILE A 105 9.33 3.93 -7.97
N LEU A 106 10.59 4.29 -7.74
CA LEU A 106 11.09 5.64 -7.95
C LEU A 106 10.97 6.08 -9.41
N ILE A 107 11.25 5.17 -10.36
CA ILE A 107 11.07 5.44 -11.79
C ILE A 107 9.61 5.74 -12.12
N TYR A 108 8.68 4.93 -11.64
CA TYR A 108 7.25 5.16 -11.88
C TYR A 108 6.75 6.44 -11.23
N ASN A 109 7.27 6.78 -10.05
CA ASN A 109 6.84 7.98 -9.34
C ASN A 109 7.28 9.29 -10.01
N LYS A 110 8.27 9.28 -10.90
CA LYS A 110 8.60 10.46 -11.72
C LYS A 110 7.41 10.95 -12.54
N GLU A 111 6.59 10.03 -13.02
CA GLU A 111 5.37 10.35 -13.78
C GLU A 111 4.16 10.65 -12.87
N ILE A 112 3.99 9.89 -11.81
CA ILE A 112 2.83 10.01 -10.90
C ILE A 112 2.98 11.19 -9.95
N LYS A 113 4.22 11.48 -9.51
CA LYS A 113 4.55 12.61 -8.62
C LYS A 113 3.82 12.56 -7.27
N SER A 114 3.69 11.36 -6.70
CA SER A 114 3.23 11.20 -5.33
C SER A 114 4.28 11.79 -4.36
N GLU A 115 3.82 12.46 -3.31
CA GLU A 115 4.71 13.03 -2.30
C GLU A 115 5.32 11.97 -1.39
N PHE A 116 4.58 10.88 -1.13
CA PHE A 116 5.00 9.81 -0.25
C PHE A 116 4.97 8.45 -0.96
N LEU A 117 5.91 7.58 -0.58
CA LEU A 117 5.92 6.17 -0.93
C LEU A 117 6.03 5.32 0.33
N PHE A 118 5.32 4.20 0.33
CA PHE A 118 5.40 3.19 1.37
C PHE A 118 5.60 1.82 0.71
N VAL A 119 6.74 1.21 0.96
CA VAL A 119 7.06 -0.14 0.47
C VAL A 119 7.16 -1.07 1.65
N THR A 120 6.45 -2.19 1.61
CA THR A 120 6.41 -3.13 2.73
C THR A 120 6.19 -4.56 2.30
N ASN A 121 6.77 -5.49 3.06
CA ASN A 121 6.39 -6.91 3.05
C ASN A 121 5.68 -7.34 4.36
N GLY A 122 5.24 -6.37 5.14
CA GLY A 122 4.60 -6.60 6.43
C GLY A 122 5.55 -6.83 7.60
N LEU A 123 6.83 -7.14 7.34
CA LEU A 123 7.88 -7.32 8.34
C LEU A 123 8.87 -6.16 8.33
N LYS A 124 9.20 -5.68 7.14
CA LYS A 124 10.06 -4.51 6.91
C LYS A 124 9.22 -3.43 6.23
N HIS A 125 9.39 -2.20 6.70
CA HIS A 125 8.69 -1.02 6.20
C HIS A 125 9.70 0.02 5.76
N ILE A 126 9.48 0.58 4.58
CA ILE A 126 10.29 1.68 4.04
C ILE A 126 9.34 2.80 3.66
N PHE A 127 9.51 3.96 4.28
CA PHE A 127 8.76 5.17 4.00
C PHE A 127 9.68 6.19 3.34
N LEU A 128 9.24 6.77 2.23
CA LEU A 128 9.96 7.80 1.51
C LEU A 128 9.07 9.03 1.37
N LYS A 129 9.67 10.20 1.53
CA LYS A 129 9.10 11.48 1.18
C LYS A 129 9.91 12.11 0.06
N PHE A 130 9.25 12.77 -0.88
CA PHE A 130 9.92 13.54 -1.91
C PHE A 130 9.97 15.01 -1.49
N ASP A 131 11.18 15.54 -1.38
CA ASP A 131 11.45 16.96 -1.22
C ASP A 131 12.14 17.47 -2.49
N LYS A 132 11.46 18.36 -3.23
CA LYS A 132 11.93 18.88 -4.52
C LYS A 132 12.41 17.78 -5.49
N ASN A 133 11.59 16.71 -5.59
CA ASN A 133 11.86 15.52 -6.40
C ASN A 133 13.03 14.64 -5.90
N ILE A 134 13.54 14.87 -4.70
CA ILE A 134 14.58 14.06 -4.08
C ILE A 134 13.94 13.14 -3.04
N PRO A 135 14.10 11.81 -3.15
CA PRO A 135 13.58 10.88 -2.17
C PRO A 135 14.39 10.92 -0.87
N ILE A 136 13.69 11.04 0.26
CA ILE A 136 14.28 11.04 1.60
C ILE A 136 13.60 9.94 2.40
N ILE A 137 14.38 9.10 3.09
CA ILE A 137 13.85 8.10 4.00
C ILE A 137 13.31 8.80 5.24
N ILE A 138 12.07 8.46 5.62
CA ILE A 138 11.43 8.94 6.85
C ILE A 138 11.04 7.75 7.73
N ASP A 139 10.84 7.98 9.02
CA ASP A 139 10.53 6.91 9.96
C ASP A 139 9.07 6.46 9.89
N ASN A 140 8.16 7.38 9.63
CA ASN A 140 6.71 7.14 9.55
C ASN A 140 6.06 8.10 8.56
N LEU A 141 4.87 7.73 8.10
CA LEU A 141 4.00 8.65 7.36
C LEU A 141 3.41 9.69 8.32
N PRO A 142 3.13 10.91 7.86
CA PRO A 142 2.31 11.85 8.63
C PRO A 142 0.84 11.38 8.67
N ASP A 143 0.07 11.90 9.62
CA ASP A 143 -1.38 11.70 9.66
C ASP A 143 -2.04 12.31 8.42
N TYR A 144 -3.22 11.79 8.05
CA TYR A 144 -3.92 12.22 6.84
C TYR A 144 -4.11 13.72 6.71
N ASN A 145 -4.40 14.42 7.80
CA ASN A 145 -4.57 15.87 7.79
C ASN A 145 -3.29 16.65 7.46
N SER A 146 -2.14 15.98 7.49
CA SER A 146 -0.83 16.55 7.17
C SER A 146 -0.29 16.05 5.82
N LEU A 147 -1.04 15.17 5.16
CA LEU A 147 -0.68 14.66 3.82
C LEU A 147 -0.96 15.67 2.73
#